data_0ab0c89f2fbcb0d823519e62e67ac9a4
#
_entry.id   0ab0c89f2fbcb0d823519e62e67ac9a4
#
_cell.length_a   1.000
_cell.length_b   1.000
_cell.length_c   1.000
_cell.angle_alpha   90.00
_cell.angle_beta   90.00
_cell.angle_gamma   90.00
#
_symmetry.space_group_name_H-M   'P 1'
#
loop_
_entity.id
_entity.type
_entity.pdbx_description
1 polymer ?
#
loop_
_entity_poly.entity_id
_entity_poly.type
_entity_poly.pdbx_seq_one_letter_code
_entity_poly.pdbx_strand_id
1 'polypeptide(L)'
;MVSIMKNDQTQSDSLQNSQQALSIRRAVEADSKDIWLWRNDPITKTNSINIDDICWDNHQLWFSKSLQNPDLFLYIGIDTENTKIGLCLFDVSGNEAKVSINLNPAFRNKKLSEPLLIGSIRQFYKSSSIVLHATIKHFNIASEKCFKKAGFMHIGGDDEYKYYRRYSEVNADVTKLQLIDEIESIRSNNNVNWMNLLRLSFRVAPEEAKQLFRKINADDQRISELFSKLAE
;
A
#
# COMPACT_ATOMS: atom_id res chain seq x y z
N MET A 1 16.95 -17.83 -59.40
CA MET A 1 15.90 -18.61 -58.74
C MET A 1 16.27 -18.78 -57.28
N VAL A 2 15.40 -18.42 -56.47
CA VAL A 2 15.01 -18.68 -55.10
C VAL A 2 15.08 -17.42 -54.25
N SER A 3 13.99 -16.73 -54.25
CA SER A 3 13.56 -15.85 -53.19
C SER A 3 12.28 -16.46 -52.59
N ILE A 4 11.99 -16.13 -51.35
CA ILE A 4 10.77 -16.39 -50.58
C ILE A 4 11.05 -17.34 -49.40
N MET A 5 11.03 -16.73 -48.21
CA MET A 5 10.34 -17.08 -46.98
C MET A 5 11.04 -16.45 -45.76
N LYS A 6 10.64 -15.27 -45.40
CA LYS A 6 10.79 -14.67 -44.05
C LYS A 6 9.67 -13.66 -43.87
N ASN A 7 8.50 -14.10 -43.44
CA ASN A 7 7.45 -13.22 -42.92
C ASN A 7 6.36 -14.07 -42.23
N ASP A 8 6.65 -14.61 -41.05
CA ASP A 8 5.58 -15.22 -40.23
C ASP A 8 5.90 -15.28 -38.72
N GLN A 9 6.77 -14.42 -38.21
CA GLN A 9 7.04 -14.40 -36.75
C GLN A 9 6.71 -13.07 -36.06
N THR A 10 6.17 -12.09 -36.77
CA THR A 10 5.84 -10.76 -36.18
C THR A 10 4.35 -10.58 -35.87
N GLN A 11 3.49 -11.55 -36.11
CA GLN A 11 2.06 -11.46 -35.79
C GLN A 11 1.62 -12.19 -34.52
N SER A 12 2.47 -12.99 -33.87
CA SER A 12 2.11 -13.69 -32.63
C SER A 12 2.35 -12.90 -31.35
N ASP A 13 3.17 -11.84 -31.37
CA ASP A 13 3.50 -11.06 -30.17
C ASP A 13 2.53 -9.88 -29.91
N SER A 14 1.66 -9.54 -30.84
CA SER A 14 0.67 -8.46 -30.67
C SER A 14 -0.64 -8.89 -30.01
N LEU A 15 -0.86 -10.18 -29.78
CA LEU A 15 -2.12 -10.72 -29.22
C LEU A 15 -2.08 -11.07 -27.74
N GLN A 16 -0.93 -10.93 -27.05
CA GLN A 16 -0.82 -11.30 -25.63
C GLN A 16 -0.87 -10.13 -24.65
N ASN A 17 -1.08 -8.90 -25.10
CA ASN A 17 -1.13 -7.74 -24.20
C ASN A 17 -2.49 -7.01 -24.21
N SER A 18 -3.60 -7.72 -24.38
CA SER A 18 -4.91 -7.20 -24.01
C SER A 18 -5.04 -7.26 -22.47
N GLN A 19 -4.39 -6.32 -21.77
CA GLN A 19 -4.82 -5.96 -20.41
C GLN A 19 -6.32 -5.70 -20.50
N GLN A 20 -7.13 -6.56 -19.89
CA GLN A 20 -8.58 -6.36 -19.77
C GLN A 20 -8.82 -4.94 -19.30
N ALA A 21 -9.34 -4.09 -20.18
CA ALA A 21 -9.60 -2.68 -19.87
C ALA A 21 -10.65 -2.65 -18.76
N LEU A 22 -10.22 -2.27 -17.56
CA LEU A 22 -11.09 -2.13 -16.40
C LEU A 22 -11.57 -0.67 -16.32
N SER A 23 -12.87 -0.44 -16.33
CA SER A 23 -13.45 0.86 -16.04
C SER A 23 -13.72 1.02 -14.55
N ILE A 24 -13.53 2.24 -14.02
CA ILE A 24 -13.73 2.55 -12.60
C ILE A 24 -14.81 3.62 -12.48
N ARG A 25 -15.83 3.36 -11.67
CA ARG A 25 -16.88 4.32 -11.36
C ARG A 25 -17.17 4.41 -9.86
N ARG A 26 -17.83 5.48 -9.45
CA ARG A 26 -18.39 5.56 -8.08
C ARG A 26 -19.44 4.46 -7.88
N ALA A 27 -19.50 3.94 -6.66
CA ALA A 27 -20.56 3.01 -6.27
C ALA A 27 -21.92 3.74 -6.26
N VAL A 28 -22.98 2.98 -6.57
CA VAL A 28 -24.36 3.42 -6.51
C VAL A 28 -25.19 2.42 -5.68
N GLU A 29 -26.41 2.78 -5.32
CA GLU A 29 -27.28 1.95 -4.45
C GLU A 29 -27.42 0.51 -4.94
N ALA A 30 -27.49 0.30 -6.25
CA ALA A 30 -27.58 -1.03 -6.87
C ALA A 30 -26.35 -1.93 -6.66
N ASP A 31 -25.25 -1.39 -6.10
CA ASP A 31 -24.04 -2.17 -5.80
C ASP A 31 -24.06 -2.77 -4.39
N SER A 32 -24.97 -2.33 -3.53
CA SER A 32 -25.05 -2.67 -2.12
C SER A 32 -25.02 -4.17 -1.86
N LYS A 33 -25.84 -4.94 -2.58
CA LYS A 33 -25.94 -6.40 -2.39
C LYS A 33 -24.66 -7.13 -2.76
N ASP A 34 -24.01 -6.75 -3.86
CA ASP A 34 -22.75 -7.36 -4.30
C ASP A 34 -21.62 -7.09 -3.29
N ILE A 35 -21.52 -5.84 -2.83
CA ILE A 35 -20.53 -5.43 -1.83
C ILE A 35 -20.73 -6.19 -0.51
N TRP A 36 -21.97 -6.36 -0.07
CA TRP A 36 -22.30 -7.13 1.12
C TRP A 36 -21.89 -8.60 0.99
N LEU A 37 -22.22 -9.24 -0.15
CA LEU A 37 -21.83 -10.62 -0.43
C LEU A 37 -20.32 -10.80 -0.45
N TRP A 38 -19.59 -9.88 -1.11
CA TRP A 38 -18.12 -9.95 -1.16
C TRP A 38 -17.48 -9.72 0.21
N ARG A 39 -18.08 -8.84 1.04
CA ARG A 39 -17.57 -8.57 2.39
C ARG A 39 -17.75 -9.75 3.33
N ASN A 40 -18.83 -10.48 3.20
CA ASN A 40 -19.16 -11.67 4.02
C ASN A 40 -18.56 -12.97 3.46
N ASP A 41 -17.85 -12.93 2.34
CA ASP A 41 -17.12 -14.10 1.85
C ASP A 41 -16.05 -14.54 2.87
N PRO A 42 -15.90 -15.85 3.16
CA PRO A 42 -14.99 -16.36 4.21
C PRO A 42 -13.54 -15.91 4.02
N ILE A 43 -13.03 -15.92 2.79
CA ILE A 43 -11.64 -15.50 2.51
C ILE A 43 -11.49 -13.99 2.71
N THR A 44 -12.48 -13.18 2.30
CA THR A 44 -12.48 -11.74 2.54
C THR A 44 -12.48 -11.44 4.03
N LYS A 45 -13.32 -12.11 4.82
CA LYS A 45 -13.38 -11.92 6.28
C LYS A 45 -12.04 -12.24 6.93
N THR A 46 -11.44 -13.39 6.62
CA THR A 46 -10.13 -13.79 7.16
C THR A 46 -9.06 -12.71 6.91
N ASN A 47 -9.07 -12.11 5.74
CA ASN A 47 -8.11 -11.06 5.34
C ASN A 47 -8.47 -9.65 5.86
N SER A 48 -9.67 -9.45 6.39
CA SER A 48 -10.13 -8.17 6.92
C SER A 48 -9.70 -7.94 8.37
N ILE A 49 -9.62 -6.67 8.77
CA ILE A 49 -9.36 -6.29 10.17
C ILE A 49 -10.51 -6.77 11.06
N ASN A 50 -11.75 -6.46 10.69
CA ASN A 50 -12.93 -7.04 11.34
C ASN A 50 -13.33 -8.32 10.61
N ILE A 51 -13.40 -9.43 11.31
CA ILE A 51 -13.72 -10.77 10.80
C ILE A 51 -15.20 -11.15 10.96
N ASP A 52 -16.00 -10.31 11.64
CA ASP A 52 -17.39 -10.60 11.95
C ASP A 52 -18.27 -10.58 10.69
N ASP A 53 -19.35 -11.36 10.73
CA ASP A 53 -20.39 -11.30 9.73
C ASP A 53 -21.17 -9.99 9.86
N ILE A 54 -21.41 -9.35 8.72
CA ILE A 54 -22.24 -8.14 8.66
C ILE A 54 -23.65 -8.56 8.25
N CYS A 55 -24.64 -8.36 9.14
CA CYS A 55 -26.04 -8.57 8.79
C CYS A 55 -26.50 -7.58 7.70
N TRP A 56 -27.47 -7.97 6.92
CA TRP A 56 -27.94 -7.18 5.78
C TRP A 56 -28.45 -5.79 6.19
N ASP A 57 -29.21 -5.68 7.26
CA ASP A 57 -29.78 -4.40 7.70
C ASP A 57 -28.71 -3.40 8.12
N ASN A 58 -27.69 -3.87 8.84
CA ASN A 58 -26.54 -3.04 9.22
C ASN A 58 -25.76 -2.59 8.00
N HIS A 59 -25.58 -3.48 7.02
CA HIS A 59 -24.91 -3.15 5.78
C HIS A 59 -25.68 -2.10 4.98
N GLN A 60 -27.00 -2.24 4.82
CA GLN A 60 -27.82 -1.27 4.10
C GLN A 60 -27.73 0.12 4.72
N LEU A 61 -27.85 0.19 6.06
CA LEU A 61 -27.75 1.45 6.79
C LEU A 61 -26.36 2.11 6.62
N TRP A 62 -25.31 1.30 6.75
CA TRP A 62 -23.95 1.76 6.54
C TRP A 62 -23.71 2.23 5.11
N PHE A 63 -24.16 1.45 4.11
CA PHE A 63 -23.93 1.72 2.70
C PHE A 63 -24.66 2.99 2.23
N SER A 64 -25.91 3.16 2.61
CA SER A 64 -26.69 4.37 2.31
C SER A 64 -26.02 5.64 2.91
N LYS A 65 -25.56 5.58 4.16
CA LYS A 65 -24.80 6.67 4.78
C LYS A 65 -23.47 6.90 4.07
N SER A 66 -22.79 5.84 3.66
CA SER A 66 -21.50 5.91 2.97
C SER A 66 -21.58 6.59 1.60
N LEU A 67 -22.66 6.39 0.86
CA LEU A 67 -22.88 7.06 -0.43
C LEU A 67 -23.09 8.57 -0.29
N GLN A 68 -23.54 9.04 0.86
CA GLN A 68 -23.77 10.45 1.18
C GLN A 68 -22.58 11.10 1.88
N ASN A 69 -21.63 10.33 2.37
CA ASN A 69 -20.47 10.84 3.10
C ASN A 69 -19.42 11.41 2.12
N PRO A 70 -19.10 12.72 2.19
CA PRO A 70 -18.10 13.35 1.32
C PRO A 70 -16.67 12.82 1.56
N ASP A 71 -16.40 12.28 2.74
CA ASP A 71 -15.10 11.75 3.12
C ASP A 71 -14.92 10.26 2.78
N LEU A 72 -15.96 9.62 2.23
CA LEU A 72 -15.92 8.20 1.88
C LEU A 72 -16.10 7.99 0.38
N PHE A 73 -15.08 7.40 -0.25
CA PHE A 73 -15.05 7.17 -1.69
C PHE A 73 -15.09 5.67 -1.98
N LEU A 74 -16.20 5.21 -2.54
CA LEU A 74 -16.39 3.83 -2.97
C LEU A 74 -16.31 3.74 -4.48
N TYR A 75 -15.33 3.00 -5.00
CA TYR A 75 -15.15 2.78 -6.43
C TYR A 75 -15.36 1.32 -6.79
N ILE A 76 -16.16 1.08 -7.82
CA ILE A 76 -16.40 -0.24 -8.40
C ILE A 76 -15.61 -0.37 -9.70
N GLY A 77 -14.85 -1.45 -9.81
CA GLY A 77 -14.25 -1.86 -11.07
C GLY A 77 -15.20 -2.70 -11.89
N ILE A 78 -15.28 -2.41 -13.18
CA ILE A 78 -16.18 -3.08 -14.13
C ILE A 78 -15.33 -3.50 -15.34
N ASP A 79 -15.49 -4.75 -15.79
CA ASP A 79 -14.85 -5.24 -17.00
C ASP A 79 -15.59 -4.82 -18.28
N THR A 80 -15.12 -5.27 -19.43
CA THR A 80 -15.69 -4.97 -20.74
C THR A 80 -17.09 -5.57 -20.96
N GLU A 81 -17.46 -6.57 -20.17
CA GLU A 81 -18.77 -7.22 -20.20
C GLU A 81 -19.75 -6.61 -19.19
N ASN A 82 -19.38 -5.45 -18.60
CA ASN A 82 -20.13 -4.78 -17.54
C ASN A 82 -20.26 -5.61 -16.24
N THR A 83 -19.32 -6.54 -16.00
CA THR A 83 -19.31 -7.35 -14.79
C THR A 83 -18.54 -6.64 -13.68
N LYS A 84 -19.07 -6.65 -12.47
CA LYS A 84 -18.46 -6.01 -11.31
C LYS A 84 -17.32 -6.87 -10.75
N ILE A 85 -16.10 -6.34 -10.80
CA ILE A 85 -14.86 -7.03 -10.44
C ILE A 85 -14.55 -6.90 -8.95
N GLY A 86 -14.92 -5.79 -8.33
CA GLY A 86 -14.64 -5.53 -6.92
C GLY A 86 -14.82 -4.08 -6.52
N LEU A 87 -14.54 -3.82 -5.25
CA LEU A 87 -14.64 -2.53 -4.59
C LEU A 87 -13.26 -2.06 -4.14
N CYS A 88 -12.96 -0.78 -4.34
CA CYS A 88 -11.90 -0.07 -3.64
C CYS A 88 -12.52 1.09 -2.85
N LEU A 89 -12.18 1.18 -1.57
CA LEU A 89 -12.73 2.17 -0.63
C LEU A 89 -11.60 3.06 -0.14
N PHE A 90 -11.85 4.37 -0.09
CA PHE A 90 -10.99 5.38 0.52
C PHE A 90 -11.80 6.07 1.61
N ASP A 91 -11.30 6.00 2.83
CA ASP A 91 -11.89 6.62 4.03
C ASP A 91 -10.98 7.76 4.47
N VAL A 92 -11.42 8.99 4.22
CA VAL A 92 -10.64 10.22 4.43
C VAL A 92 -10.78 10.67 5.87
N SER A 93 -9.66 10.93 6.52
CA SER A 93 -9.60 11.52 7.84
C SER A 93 -8.48 12.58 7.89
N GLY A 94 -8.86 13.85 7.93
CA GLY A 94 -7.90 14.95 7.87
C GLY A 94 -7.11 14.96 6.56
N ASN A 95 -5.79 14.86 6.63
CA ASN A 95 -4.91 14.92 5.46
C ASN A 95 -4.46 13.53 4.94
N GLU A 96 -5.16 12.48 5.32
CA GLU A 96 -4.84 11.10 4.98
C GLU A 96 -6.10 10.32 4.60
N ALA A 97 -5.96 9.26 3.80
CA ALA A 97 -7.05 8.35 3.51
C ALA A 97 -6.63 6.88 3.69
N LYS A 98 -7.42 6.12 4.44
CA LYS A 98 -7.26 4.67 4.54
C LYS A 98 -7.84 4.00 3.30
N VAL A 99 -7.03 3.16 2.66
CA VAL A 99 -7.43 2.43 1.45
C VAL A 99 -7.66 0.96 1.75
N SER A 100 -8.77 0.44 1.28
CA SER A 100 -9.05 -0.99 1.29
C SER A 100 -9.57 -1.47 -0.07
N ILE A 101 -9.32 -2.74 -0.38
CA ILE A 101 -9.74 -3.38 -1.62
C ILE A 101 -10.42 -4.71 -1.31
N ASN A 102 -11.52 -4.99 -1.99
CA ASN A 102 -12.24 -6.24 -1.91
C ASN A 102 -12.65 -6.70 -3.31
N LEU A 103 -12.11 -7.84 -3.75
CA LEU A 103 -12.49 -8.43 -5.03
C LEU A 103 -13.77 -9.26 -4.91
N ASN A 104 -14.58 -9.23 -5.93
CA ASN A 104 -15.58 -10.24 -6.18
C ASN A 104 -14.90 -11.63 -6.16
N PRO A 105 -15.35 -12.59 -5.33
CA PRO A 105 -14.73 -13.92 -5.21
C PRO A 105 -14.51 -14.64 -6.54
N ALA A 106 -15.42 -14.48 -7.50
CA ALA A 106 -15.32 -15.08 -8.83
C ALA A 106 -14.13 -14.55 -9.69
N PHE A 107 -13.54 -13.43 -9.29
CA PHE A 107 -12.44 -12.76 -10.01
C PHE A 107 -11.10 -12.82 -9.28
N ARG A 108 -11.00 -13.57 -8.19
CA ARG A 108 -9.73 -13.85 -7.51
C ARG A 108 -8.78 -14.64 -8.43
N ASN A 109 -7.48 -14.49 -8.20
CA ASN A 109 -6.40 -15.15 -8.95
C ASN A 109 -6.33 -14.78 -10.46
N LYS A 110 -7.13 -13.82 -10.92
CA LYS A 110 -7.13 -13.32 -12.31
C LYS A 110 -6.29 -12.05 -12.49
N LYS A 111 -5.44 -11.69 -11.51
CA LYS A 111 -4.57 -10.49 -11.53
C LYS A 111 -5.33 -9.15 -11.66
N LEU A 112 -6.61 -9.11 -11.26
CA LEU A 112 -7.47 -7.92 -11.40
C LEU A 112 -7.42 -6.97 -10.20
N SER A 113 -6.82 -7.36 -9.08
CA SER A 113 -6.67 -6.50 -7.90
C SER A 113 -5.80 -5.27 -8.16
N GLU A 114 -4.69 -5.46 -8.88
CA GLU A 114 -3.76 -4.37 -9.21
C GLU A 114 -4.40 -3.32 -10.12
N PRO A 115 -5.00 -3.65 -11.30
CA PRO A 115 -5.68 -2.66 -12.12
C PRO A 115 -6.88 -2.00 -11.43
N LEU A 116 -7.63 -2.72 -10.58
CA LEU A 116 -8.69 -2.15 -9.77
C LEU A 116 -8.14 -1.10 -8.80
N LEU A 117 -7.11 -1.43 -8.05
CA LEU A 117 -6.52 -0.52 -7.06
C LEU A 117 -5.90 0.71 -7.75
N ILE A 118 -5.08 0.53 -8.79
CA ILE A 118 -4.42 1.62 -9.53
C ILE A 118 -5.47 2.52 -10.20
N GLY A 119 -6.47 1.94 -10.84
CA GLY A 119 -7.55 2.69 -11.48
C GLY A 119 -8.35 3.52 -10.47
N SER A 120 -8.65 2.95 -9.30
CA SER A 120 -9.36 3.63 -8.22
C SER A 120 -8.53 4.77 -7.62
N ILE A 121 -7.22 4.57 -7.41
CA ILE A 121 -6.29 5.62 -6.97
C ILE A 121 -6.26 6.77 -7.98
N ARG A 122 -6.18 6.49 -9.27
CA ARG A 122 -6.23 7.52 -10.32
C ARG A 122 -7.52 8.32 -10.29
N GLN A 123 -8.67 7.67 -10.05
CA GLN A 123 -9.94 8.38 -9.91
C GLN A 123 -9.98 9.24 -8.63
N PHE A 124 -9.50 8.72 -7.52
CA PHE A 124 -9.43 9.44 -6.25
C PHE A 124 -8.54 10.69 -6.36
N TYR A 125 -7.36 10.57 -6.97
CA TYR A 125 -6.41 11.68 -7.13
C TYR A 125 -6.84 12.74 -8.16
N LYS A 126 -7.95 12.58 -8.88
CA LYS A 126 -8.54 13.68 -9.67
C LYS A 126 -9.12 14.79 -8.80
N SER A 127 -9.52 14.47 -7.58
CA SER A 127 -10.14 15.39 -6.61
C SER A 127 -9.38 15.57 -5.31
N SER A 128 -8.27 14.85 -5.11
CA SER A 128 -7.51 14.85 -3.86
C SER A 128 -6.03 14.60 -4.14
N SER A 129 -5.16 15.07 -3.23
CA SER A 129 -3.71 14.82 -3.29
C SER A 129 -3.15 14.34 -1.94
N ILE A 130 -4.03 13.90 -1.04
CA ILE A 130 -3.66 13.46 0.31
C ILE A 130 -2.94 12.11 0.31
N VAL A 131 -2.28 11.83 1.43
CA VAL A 131 -1.52 10.60 1.63
C VAL A 131 -2.47 9.40 1.78
N LEU A 132 -2.15 8.29 1.13
CA LEU A 132 -2.91 7.05 1.24
C LEU A 132 -2.23 6.07 2.19
N HIS A 133 -3.02 5.43 3.04
CA HIS A 133 -2.58 4.39 3.97
C HIS A 133 -3.26 3.06 3.71
N ALA A 134 -2.53 1.97 3.93
CA ALA A 134 -3.09 0.63 3.96
C ALA A 134 -2.55 -0.16 5.14
N THR A 135 -3.42 -0.92 5.79
CA THR A 135 -3.10 -1.85 6.88
C THR A 135 -3.36 -3.27 6.38
N ILE A 136 -2.35 -4.12 6.42
CA ILE A 136 -2.39 -5.46 5.81
C ILE A 136 -1.93 -6.49 6.83
N LYS A 137 -2.70 -7.55 7.05
CA LYS A 137 -2.31 -8.67 7.91
C LYS A 137 -1.03 -9.34 7.40
N HIS A 138 -0.14 -9.78 8.30
CA HIS A 138 1.15 -10.37 7.94
C HIS A 138 1.05 -11.51 6.93
N PHE A 139 0.04 -12.36 7.06
CA PHE A 139 -0.17 -13.51 6.19
C PHE A 139 -0.85 -13.17 4.85
N ASN A 140 -1.37 -11.95 4.66
CA ASN A 140 -2.06 -11.56 3.42
C ASN A 140 -1.07 -11.11 2.34
N ILE A 141 -0.27 -12.05 1.86
CA ILE A 141 0.78 -11.81 0.85
C ILE A 141 0.21 -11.30 -0.48
N ALA A 142 -1.02 -11.72 -0.83
CA ALA A 142 -1.65 -11.27 -2.06
C ALA A 142 -1.95 -9.75 -2.04
N SER A 143 -2.49 -9.26 -0.92
CA SER A 143 -2.73 -7.83 -0.70
C SER A 143 -1.41 -7.05 -0.65
N GLU A 144 -0.42 -7.56 0.08
CA GLU A 144 0.91 -6.94 0.15
C GLU A 144 1.52 -6.73 -1.25
N LYS A 145 1.53 -7.75 -2.09
CA LYS A 145 2.02 -7.65 -3.47
C LYS A 145 1.22 -6.64 -4.30
N CYS A 146 -0.09 -6.63 -4.15
CA CYS A 146 -0.97 -5.71 -4.86
C CYS A 146 -0.67 -4.24 -4.49
N PHE A 147 -0.60 -3.93 -3.19
CA PHE A 147 -0.33 -2.58 -2.72
C PHE A 147 1.08 -2.11 -3.07
N LYS A 148 2.11 -2.96 -2.95
CA LYS A 148 3.48 -2.63 -3.39
C LYS A 148 3.54 -2.27 -4.88
N LYS A 149 2.88 -3.04 -5.75
CA LYS A 149 2.80 -2.75 -7.20
C LYS A 149 2.02 -1.47 -7.49
N ALA A 150 1.05 -1.12 -6.66
CA ALA A 150 0.34 0.14 -6.74
C ALA A 150 1.14 1.33 -6.15
N GLY A 151 2.41 1.16 -5.82
CA GLY A 151 3.31 2.22 -5.37
C GLY A 151 3.22 2.55 -3.88
N PHE A 152 2.66 1.66 -3.05
CA PHE A 152 2.71 1.82 -1.60
C PHE A 152 4.06 1.33 -1.05
N MET A 153 4.65 2.12 -0.18
CA MET A 153 5.89 1.82 0.54
C MET A 153 5.56 1.25 1.93
N HIS A 154 6.32 0.27 2.37
CA HIS A 154 6.23 -0.26 3.73
C HIS A 154 6.84 0.75 4.71
N ILE A 155 6.10 1.12 5.75
CA ILE A 155 6.51 2.13 6.74
C ILE A 155 6.61 1.57 8.16
N GLY A 156 6.38 0.27 8.36
CA GLY A 156 6.43 -0.38 9.66
C GLY A 156 5.30 -1.38 9.86
N GLY A 157 5.07 -1.77 11.11
CA GLY A 157 4.02 -2.72 11.49
C GLY A 157 4.07 -3.02 12.98
N ASP A 158 3.19 -3.90 13.42
CA ASP A 158 3.14 -4.50 14.75
C ASP A 158 3.08 -6.03 14.62
N ASP A 159 2.70 -6.76 15.67
CA ASP A 159 2.66 -8.24 15.67
C ASP A 159 1.60 -8.82 14.71
N GLU A 160 0.58 -8.07 14.33
CA GLU A 160 -0.54 -8.53 13.51
C GLU A 160 -0.55 -7.92 12.11
N TYR A 161 -0.11 -6.66 11.96
CA TYR A 161 -0.27 -5.87 10.75
C TYR A 161 1.03 -5.28 10.24
N LYS A 162 1.11 -5.12 8.90
CA LYS A 162 2.07 -4.29 8.18
C LYS A 162 1.37 -3.01 7.75
N TYR A 163 2.07 -1.88 7.87
CA TYR A 163 1.57 -0.55 7.50
C TYR A 163 2.25 -0.08 6.22
N TYR A 164 1.45 0.46 5.32
CA TYR A 164 1.88 0.94 4.01
C TYR A 164 1.39 2.35 3.77
N ARG A 165 2.19 3.15 3.06
CA ARG A 165 1.87 4.53 2.70
C ARG A 165 2.17 4.78 1.22
N ARG A 166 1.33 5.59 0.56
CA ARG A 166 1.53 6.08 -0.79
C ARG A 166 1.30 7.57 -0.83
N TYR A 167 2.21 8.31 -1.47
CA TYR A 167 2.12 9.74 -1.69
C TYR A 167 1.60 10.04 -3.09
N SER A 168 0.94 11.19 -3.25
CA SER A 168 0.50 11.69 -4.56
C SER A 168 1.68 12.23 -5.36
N GLU A 169 1.75 11.92 -6.65
CA GLU A 169 2.81 12.43 -7.55
C GLU A 169 2.74 13.97 -7.73
N VAL A 170 1.57 14.56 -7.56
CA VAL A 170 1.35 16.01 -7.66
C VAL A 170 2.10 16.80 -6.57
N ASN A 171 2.38 16.14 -5.43
CA ASN A 171 3.08 16.73 -4.28
C ASN A 171 4.48 16.15 -4.09
N ALA A 172 5.16 15.70 -5.16
CA ALA A 172 6.43 15.00 -5.06
C ALA A 172 7.51 15.79 -4.29
N ASP A 173 7.56 17.11 -4.43
CA ASP A 173 8.55 17.94 -3.72
C ASP A 173 8.17 18.16 -2.25
N VAL A 174 6.90 18.41 -1.95
CA VAL A 174 6.37 18.48 -0.57
C VAL A 174 6.52 17.12 0.10
N THR A 175 6.27 16.03 -0.64
CA THR A 175 6.43 14.66 -0.17
C THR A 175 7.88 14.32 0.18
N LYS A 176 8.86 14.79 -0.60
CA LYS A 176 10.30 14.60 -0.27
C LYS A 176 10.69 15.26 1.04
N LEU A 177 10.23 16.51 1.26
CA LEU A 177 10.46 17.22 2.52
C LEU A 177 9.81 16.49 3.70
N GLN A 178 8.55 16.04 3.56
CA GLN A 178 7.86 15.27 4.59
C GLN A 178 8.57 13.94 4.90
N LEU A 179 9.11 13.25 3.89
CA LEU A 179 9.92 12.04 4.08
C LEU A 179 11.22 12.33 4.82
N ILE A 180 11.86 13.45 4.53
CA ILE A 180 13.06 13.91 5.25
C ILE A 180 12.71 14.18 6.71
N ASP A 181 11.63 14.90 6.99
CA ASP A 181 11.15 15.19 8.33
C ASP A 181 10.84 13.90 9.12
N GLU A 182 10.19 12.90 8.45
CA GLU A 182 9.90 11.59 9.04
C GLU A 182 11.19 10.81 9.34
N ILE A 183 12.16 10.80 8.43
CA ILE A 183 13.49 10.20 8.65
C ILE A 183 14.21 10.86 9.82
N GLU A 184 14.17 12.18 9.93
CA GLU A 184 14.77 12.91 11.05
C GLU A 184 14.09 12.54 12.37
N SER A 185 12.76 12.48 12.40
CA SER A 185 11.99 12.08 13.59
C SER A 185 12.35 10.66 14.04
N ILE A 186 12.39 9.70 13.11
CA ILE A 186 12.78 8.31 13.41
C ILE A 186 14.21 8.24 13.91
N ARG A 187 15.14 8.94 13.27
CA ARG A 187 16.56 8.99 13.69
C ARG A 187 16.73 9.64 15.07
N SER A 188 16.01 10.72 15.33
CA SER A 188 16.04 11.38 16.63
C SER A 188 15.57 10.44 17.76
N ASN A 189 14.46 9.75 17.56
CA ASN A 189 13.95 8.75 18.51
C ASN A 189 14.92 7.57 18.68
N ASN A 190 15.55 7.13 17.60
CA ASN A 190 16.53 6.04 17.64
C ASN A 190 17.80 6.46 18.41
N ASN A 191 18.27 7.69 18.24
CA ASN A 191 19.39 8.24 19.00
C ASN A 191 19.11 8.28 20.51
N VAL A 192 17.88 8.63 20.92
CA VAL A 192 17.47 8.59 22.33
C VAL A 192 17.52 7.17 22.88
N ASN A 193 17.06 6.20 22.12
CA ASN A 193 17.12 4.78 22.50
C ASN A 193 18.56 4.28 22.62
N TRP A 194 19.45 4.64 21.70
CA TRP A 194 20.88 4.35 21.76
C TRP A 194 21.55 4.95 22.99
N MET A 195 21.25 6.21 23.33
CA MET A 195 21.76 6.85 24.51
C MET A 195 21.27 6.17 25.80
N ASN A 196 20.03 5.71 25.84
CA ASN A 196 19.50 4.98 26.98
C ASN A 196 20.16 3.59 27.13
N LEU A 197 20.41 2.90 26.01
CA LEU A 197 21.11 1.64 25.98
C LEU A 197 22.56 1.80 26.49
N LEU A 198 23.26 2.84 26.06
CA LEU A 198 24.59 3.19 26.54
C LEU A 198 24.57 3.47 28.05
N ARG A 199 23.64 4.28 28.55
CA ARG A 199 23.53 4.56 29.98
C ARG A 199 23.29 3.27 30.78
N LEU A 200 22.47 2.36 30.28
CA LEU A 200 22.22 1.07 30.90
C LEU A 200 23.50 0.22 30.91
N SER A 201 24.19 0.11 29.80
CA SER A 201 25.44 -0.67 29.66
C SER A 201 26.52 -0.18 30.62
N PHE A 202 26.74 1.13 30.73
CA PHE A 202 27.71 1.71 31.69
C PHE A 202 27.27 1.53 33.15
N ARG A 203 25.97 1.32 33.42
CA ARG A 203 25.50 1.03 34.77
C ARG A 203 25.69 -0.45 35.15
N VAL A 204 25.52 -1.36 34.20
CA VAL A 204 25.51 -2.81 34.44
C VAL A 204 26.91 -3.43 34.25
N ALA A 205 27.63 -3.03 33.22
CA ALA A 205 28.96 -3.60 32.86
C ALA A 205 29.91 -2.48 32.33
N PRO A 206 30.45 -1.62 33.21
CA PRO A 206 31.15 -0.41 32.81
C PRO A 206 32.45 -0.65 32.02
N GLU A 207 33.20 -1.67 32.34
CA GLU A 207 34.49 -1.93 31.65
C GLU A 207 34.26 -2.53 30.25
N GLU A 208 33.33 -3.44 30.11
CA GLU A 208 32.93 -3.98 28.81
C GLU A 208 32.28 -2.89 27.93
N ALA A 209 31.47 -2.03 28.50
CA ALA A 209 30.89 -0.90 27.80
C ALA A 209 31.98 0.08 27.30
N LYS A 210 33.00 0.39 28.09
CA LYS A 210 34.12 1.22 27.67
C LYS A 210 34.91 0.61 26.51
N GLN A 211 35.15 -0.71 26.52
CA GLN A 211 35.83 -1.41 25.45
C GLN A 211 35.05 -1.35 24.14
N LEU A 212 33.73 -1.64 24.21
CA LEU A 212 32.83 -1.57 23.05
C LEU A 212 32.77 -0.15 22.50
N PHE A 213 32.66 0.86 23.34
CA PHE A 213 32.61 2.26 22.94
C PHE A 213 33.90 2.73 22.25
N ARG A 214 35.08 2.29 22.73
CA ARG A 214 36.35 2.56 22.05
C ARG A 214 36.41 1.97 20.66
N LYS A 215 35.86 0.77 20.48
CA LYS A 215 35.79 0.11 19.16
C LYS A 215 34.84 0.87 18.22
N ILE A 216 33.65 1.23 18.68
CA ILE A 216 32.68 2.02 17.89
C ILE A 216 33.31 3.34 17.43
N ASN A 217 33.95 4.06 18.34
CA ASN A 217 34.60 5.34 18.01
C ASN A 217 35.73 5.19 16.97
N ALA A 218 36.51 4.10 17.02
CA ALA A 218 37.52 3.81 16.03
C ALA A 218 36.92 3.49 14.65
N ASP A 219 35.82 2.75 14.62
CA ASP A 219 35.11 2.45 13.39
C ASP A 219 34.46 3.72 12.78
N ASP A 220 33.89 4.62 13.58
CA ASP A 220 33.35 5.91 13.15
C ASP A 220 34.42 6.84 12.57
N GLN A 221 35.62 6.88 13.18
CA GLN A 221 36.79 7.61 12.63
C GLN A 221 37.19 7.04 11.26
N ARG A 222 37.22 5.72 11.14
CA ARG A 222 37.55 5.06 9.87
C ARG A 222 36.49 5.36 8.77
N ILE A 223 35.22 5.38 9.12
CA ILE A 223 34.12 5.75 8.21
C ILE A 223 34.33 7.21 7.75
N SER A 224 34.63 8.12 8.66
CA SER A 224 34.88 9.55 8.35
C SER A 224 36.03 9.73 7.39
N GLU A 225 37.16 9.00 7.58
CA GLU A 225 38.29 9.01 6.65
C GLU A 225 37.90 8.50 5.24
N LEU A 226 37.04 7.46 5.15
CA LEU A 226 36.57 6.93 3.88
C LEU A 226 35.66 7.92 3.16
N PHE A 227 34.77 8.60 3.88
CA PHE A 227 33.96 9.67 3.31
C PHE A 227 34.77 10.85 2.80
N SER A 228 35.83 11.24 3.52
CA SER A 228 36.75 12.30 3.05
C SER A 228 37.41 11.94 1.72
N LYS A 229 37.82 10.67 1.56
CA LYS A 229 38.39 10.17 0.29
C LYS A 229 37.41 10.07 -0.87
N LEU A 230 36.11 9.90 -0.57
CA LEU A 230 35.03 9.89 -1.59
C LEU A 230 34.67 11.31 -2.05
N ALA A 231 35.01 12.33 -1.27
CA ALA A 231 34.72 13.72 -1.58
C ALA A 231 35.89 14.43 -2.35
N GLU A 232 37.04 13.77 -2.51
CA GLU A 232 38.15 14.18 -3.37
C GLU A 232 37.95 13.77 -4.84
#